data_8a405d2a8127679f02a9d41722be65d0
#
_entry.id   8a405d2a8127679f02a9d41722be65d0
#
_cell.length_a   1.000
_cell.length_b   1.000
_cell.length_c   1.000
_cell.angle_alpha   90.00
_cell.angle_beta   90.00
_cell.angle_gamma   90.00
#
_symmetry.space_group_name_H-M   'P 1'
#
loop_
_entity.id
_entity.type
_entity.pdbx_description
1 polymer ?
#
loop_
_entity_poly.entity_id
_entity_poly.type
_entity_poly.pdbx_seq_one_letter_code
_entity_poly.pdbx_strand_id
1 'polypeptide(L)'
;MDSKEMSKNSVSTGKESSKEETTKPPLESLNENQAQAIQTAKDYLDTMHLSQTELLQMLSVENIDSEDAKFALEYLNIDWNQEARKKAKEYCKHKIGFSKEKLKAQLLFDHFTEEEADFAVSHINVNWIEQAEIVAKEYMEDGVISKEDLIDALMNEGFTKKEAEKASLRSFKKSK
;
A
#
# COMPACT_ATOMS: atom_id res chain seq x y z
N MET A 1 -3.46 74.99 -12.66
CA MET A 1 -2.16 74.53 -12.13
C MET A 1 -2.42 73.14 -11.65
N ASP A 2 -2.31 72.18 -12.50
CA ASP A 2 -1.10 71.34 -12.75
C ASP A 2 -0.69 70.60 -11.47
N SER A 3 -0.57 69.33 -11.36
CA SER A 3 0.05 68.35 -12.19
C SER A 3 -0.35 66.98 -11.68
N LYS A 4 -0.66 66.04 -12.56
CA LYS A 4 0.20 64.97 -13.03
C LYS A 4 0.51 63.86 -12.03
N GLU A 5 -0.08 62.72 -12.30
CA GLU A 5 0.57 61.53 -12.82
C GLU A 5 1.38 60.71 -11.80
N MET A 6 1.30 59.45 -11.69
CA MET A 6 1.67 58.45 -12.68
C MET A 6 1.23 57.07 -12.21
N SER A 7 0.62 56.38 -13.15
CA SER A 7 0.50 54.93 -13.23
C SER A 7 1.82 54.23 -13.03
N LYS A 8 1.84 53.15 -12.18
CA LYS A 8 2.81 52.06 -12.36
C LYS A 8 2.11 50.74 -12.35
N ASN A 9 1.94 50.28 -13.56
CA ASN A 9 1.73 48.88 -13.96
C ASN A 9 2.83 48.01 -13.37
N SER A 10 2.51 47.04 -12.55
CA SER A 10 3.40 45.90 -12.27
C SER A 10 2.71 44.63 -12.70
N VAL A 11 3.12 44.17 -13.88
CA VAL A 11 2.82 42.86 -14.44
C VAL A 11 3.45 41.80 -13.53
N SER A 12 2.59 41.09 -12.83
CA SER A 12 3.01 39.86 -12.17
C SER A 12 2.88 38.72 -13.19
N THR A 13 4.02 38.31 -13.72
CA THR A 13 4.15 37.09 -14.53
C THR A 13 3.92 35.88 -13.64
N GLY A 14 2.69 35.38 -13.68
CA GLY A 14 2.35 34.06 -13.18
C GLY A 14 3.09 33.01 -14.03
N LYS A 15 4.01 32.33 -13.40
CA LYS A 15 4.69 31.16 -13.97
C LYS A 15 3.70 30.02 -13.92
N GLU A 16 2.93 29.84 -14.97
CA GLU A 16 2.17 28.61 -15.23
C GLU A 16 3.19 27.48 -15.42
N SER A 17 3.25 26.60 -14.40
CA SER A 17 3.87 25.30 -14.53
C SER A 17 2.96 24.45 -15.40
N SER A 18 3.22 24.46 -16.70
CA SER A 18 2.63 23.49 -17.62
C SER A 18 3.11 22.09 -17.22
N LYS A 19 2.22 21.31 -16.61
CA LYS A 19 2.38 19.85 -16.60
C LYS A 19 2.34 19.43 -18.07
N GLU A 20 3.47 19.01 -18.60
CA GLU A 20 3.53 18.26 -19.84
C GLU A 20 2.72 16.97 -19.60
N GLU A 21 1.55 16.92 -20.16
CA GLU A 21 0.78 15.70 -20.36
C GLU A 21 1.56 14.91 -21.42
N THR A 22 2.46 14.02 -20.96
CA THR A 22 3.13 13.06 -21.85
C THR A 22 2.04 12.14 -22.39
N THR A 23 1.57 12.42 -23.59
CA THR A 23 0.64 11.57 -24.32
C THR A 23 1.29 10.22 -24.54
N LYS A 24 0.79 9.17 -23.86
CA LYS A 24 1.28 7.80 -24.04
C LYS A 24 1.18 7.42 -25.51
N PRO A 25 2.22 6.79 -26.08
CA PRO A 25 2.14 6.30 -27.45
C PRO A 25 0.98 5.28 -27.54
N PRO A 26 0.23 5.27 -28.65
CA PRO A 26 -0.83 4.29 -28.85
C PRO A 26 -0.25 2.87 -28.86
N LEU A 27 -0.97 1.89 -28.35
CA LEU A 27 -0.53 0.49 -28.27
C LEU A 27 -0.05 -0.07 -29.62
N GLU A 28 -0.66 0.40 -30.70
CA GLU A 28 -0.34 0.00 -32.09
C GLU A 28 1.04 0.48 -32.57
N SER A 29 1.64 1.46 -31.87
CA SER A 29 2.98 2.00 -32.18
C SER A 29 4.10 1.35 -31.36
N LEU A 30 3.77 0.45 -30.44
CA LEU A 30 4.74 -0.25 -29.60
C LEU A 30 5.37 -1.42 -30.37
N ASN A 31 6.64 -1.71 -30.05
CA ASN A 31 7.22 -2.95 -30.53
C ASN A 31 6.65 -4.16 -29.74
N GLU A 32 6.87 -5.36 -30.26
CA GLU A 32 6.32 -6.60 -29.66
C GLU A 32 6.78 -6.82 -28.21
N ASN A 33 8.05 -6.52 -27.90
CA ASN A 33 8.62 -6.68 -26.57
C ASN A 33 7.96 -5.72 -25.57
N GLN A 34 7.77 -4.45 -25.94
CA GLN A 34 7.08 -3.46 -25.12
C GLN A 34 5.62 -3.85 -24.87
N ALA A 35 4.92 -4.31 -25.91
CA ALA A 35 3.55 -4.77 -25.79
C ALA A 35 3.43 -5.99 -24.87
N GLN A 36 4.36 -6.95 -24.99
CA GLN A 36 4.45 -8.11 -24.11
C GLN A 36 4.72 -7.69 -22.65
N ALA A 37 5.70 -6.81 -22.42
CA ALA A 37 6.04 -6.33 -21.08
C ALA A 37 4.85 -5.66 -20.39
N ILE A 38 4.11 -4.82 -21.11
CA ILE A 38 2.90 -4.16 -20.59
C ILE A 38 1.82 -5.18 -20.23
N GLN A 39 1.59 -6.17 -21.11
CA GLN A 39 0.55 -7.17 -20.85
C GLN A 39 0.91 -8.04 -19.65
N THR A 40 2.15 -8.54 -19.59
CA THR A 40 2.64 -9.34 -18.47
C THR A 40 2.59 -8.56 -17.14
N ALA A 41 2.99 -7.28 -17.15
CA ALA A 41 2.90 -6.44 -15.95
C ALA A 41 1.46 -6.27 -15.46
N LYS A 42 0.49 -6.09 -16.37
CA LYS A 42 -0.93 -6.01 -16.01
C LYS A 42 -1.43 -7.31 -15.39
N ASP A 43 -1.11 -8.45 -15.98
CA ASP A 43 -1.56 -9.76 -15.51
C ASP A 43 -1.05 -10.03 -14.08
N TYR A 44 0.19 -9.66 -13.77
CA TYR A 44 0.72 -9.75 -12.42
C TYR A 44 0.03 -8.81 -11.44
N LEU A 45 -0.18 -7.55 -11.79
CA LEU A 45 -0.84 -6.56 -10.92
C LEU A 45 -2.30 -6.91 -10.63
N ASP A 46 -3.00 -7.47 -11.61
CA ASP A 46 -4.41 -7.86 -11.45
C ASP A 46 -4.59 -9.05 -10.48
N THR A 47 -3.56 -9.88 -10.34
CA THR A 47 -3.63 -11.11 -9.55
C THR A 47 -2.87 -11.04 -8.22
N MET A 48 -1.75 -10.33 -8.14
CA MET A 48 -0.80 -10.43 -7.03
C MET A 48 -0.60 -9.18 -6.20
N HIS A 49 -0.97 -8.00 -6.68
CA HIS A 49 -0.76 -6.71 -6.02
C HIS A 49 0.69 -6.52 -5.53
N LEU A 50 1.61 -6.49 -6.48
CA LEU A 50 3.05 -6.46 -6.23
C LEU A 50 3.55 -5.03 -5.97
N SER A 51 4.66 -4.92 -5.25
CA SER A 51 5.47 -3.71 -5.23
C SER A 51 6.18 -3.49 -6.57
N GLN A 52 6.69 -2.28 -6.80
CA GLN A 52 7.47 -1.98 -8.01
C GLN A 52 8.67 -2.91 -8.15
N THR A 53 9.36 -3.17 -7.05
CA THR A 53 10.54 -4.04 -7.02
C THR A 53 10.19 -5.48 -7.37
N GLU A 54 9.14 -6.01 -6.75
CA GLU A 54 8.68 -7.38 -7.03
C GLU A 54 8.21 -7.52 -8.49
N LEU A 55 7.47 -6.55 -9.01
CA LEU A 55 7.01 -6.58 -10.40
C LEU A 55 8.19 -6.60 -11.38
N LEU A 56 9.23 -5.77 -11.16
CA LEU A 56 10.44 -5.80 -12.00
C LEU A 56 11.15 -7.15 -11.90
N GLN A 57 11.20 -7.78 -10.73
CA GLN A 57 11.77 -9.11 -10.55
C GLN A 57 10.96 -10.17 -11.32
N MET A 58 9.62 -10.12 -11.23
CA MET A 58 8.76 -11.04 -11.96
C MET A 58 8.91 -10.89 -13.48
N LEU A 59 8.96 -9.66 -13.99
CA LEU A 59 9.20 -9.41 -15.41
C LEU A 59 10.56 -9.95 -15.87
N SER A 60 11.59 -9.85 -15.02
CA SER A 60 12.90 -10.43 -15.31
C SER A 60 12.89 -11.98 -15.37
N VAL A 61 12.10 -12.62 -14.52
CA VAL A 61 11.91 -14.10 -14.55
C VAL A 61 11.24 -14.54 -15.85
N GLU A 62 10.35 -13.71 -16.40
CA GLU A 62 9.70 -13.92 -17.71
C GLU A 62 10.62 -13.59 -18.91
N ASN A 63 11.90 -13.33 -18.64
CA ASN A 63 12.91 -12.92 -19.64
C ASN A 63 12.56 -11.61 -20.37
N ILE A 64 11.81 -10.73 -19.73
CA ILE A 64 11.58 -9.38 -20.25
C ILE A 64 12.80 -8.52 -19.93
N ASP A 65 13.32 -7.84 -20.96
CA ASP A 65 14.47 -6.95 -20.80
C ASP A 65 14.17 -5.80 -19.84
N SER A 66 15.20 -5.35 -19.11
CA SER A 66 15.04 -4.32 -18.09
C SER A 66 14.56 -2.97 -18.63
N GLU A 67 14.87 -2.64 -19.89
CA GLU A 67 14.39 -1.42 -20.53
C GLU A 67 12.92 -1.52 -20.89
N ASP A 68 12.47 -2.65 -21.44
CA ASP A 68 11.07 -2.92 -21.75
C ASP A 68 10.23 -3.04 -20.46
N ALA A 69 10.80 -3.63 -19.40
CA ALA A 69 10.14 -3.69 -18.09
C ALA A 69 9.90 -2.30 -17.49
N LYS A 70 10.92 -1.44 -17.48
CA LYS A 70 10.79 -0.05 -17.02
C LYS A 70 9.80 0.74 -17.86
N PHE A 71 9.90 0.59 -19.19
CA PHE A 71 8.95 1.20 -20.11
C PHE A 71 7.51 0.80 -19.79
N ALA A 72 7.26 -0.49 -19.52
CA ALA A 72 5.93 -0.97 -19.16
C ALA A 72 5.39 -0.33 -17.87
N LEU A 73 6.21 -0.19 -16.84
CA LEU A 73 5.81 0.46 -15.60
C LEU A 73 5.45 1.94 -15.80
N GLU A 74 6.28 2.66 -16.55
CA GLU A 74 6.02 4.06 -16.91
C GLU A 74 4.77 4.20 -17.78
N TYR A 75 4.63 3.32 -18.77
CA TYR A 75 3.46 3.28 -19.65
C TYR A 75 2.17 3.03 -18.85
N LEU A 76 2.18 2.14 -17.89
CA LEU A 76 1.01 1.82 -17.06
C LEU A 76 0.67 2.93 -16.08
N ASN A 77 1.65 3.76 -15.69
CA ASN A 77 1.48 4.82 -14.68
C ASN A 77 0.81 4.30 -13.41
N ILE A 78 1.41 3.28 -12.81
CA ILE A 78 0.86 2.52 -11.71
C ILE A 78 0.80 3.38 -10.45
N ASP A 79 -0.34 3.37 -9.77
CA ASP A 79 -0.47 3.95 -8.42
C ASP A 79 -0.02 2.92 -7.37
N TRP A 80 1.25 2.97 -6.99
CA TRP A 80 1.86 2.05 -6.03
C TRP A 80 1.23 2.13 -4.64
N ASN A 81 0.70 3.28 -4.24
CA ASN A 81 -0.06 3.42 -3.01
C ASN A 81 -1.33 2.55 -3.05
N GLN A 82 -2.01 2.48 -4.20
CA GLN A 82 -3.19 1.63 -4.33
C GLN A 82 -2.81 0.15 -4.38
N GLU A 83 -1.69 -0.21 -5.01
CA GLU A 83 -1.22 -1.60 -5.00
C GLU A 83 -0.85 -2.04 -3.57
N ALA A 84 -0.11 -1.24 -2.81
CA ALA A 84 0.18 -1.49 -1.40
C ALA A 84 -1.11 -1.63 -0.57
N ARG A 85 -2.10 -0.78 -0.82
CA ARG A 85 -3.40 -0.84 -0.12
C ARG A 85 -4.19 -2.12 -0.47
N LYS A 86 -4.16 -2.56 -1.71
CA LYS A 86 -4.79 -3.81 -2.14
C LYS A 86 -4.11 -5.01 -1.48
N LYS A 87 -2.76 -5.03 -1.46
CA LYS A 87 -1.95 -6.05 -0.79
C LYS A 87 -2.23 -6.11 0.71
N ALA A 88 -2.25 -4.96 1.39
CA ALA A 88 -2.61 -4.87 2.80
C ALA A 88 -4.00 -5.44 3.09
N LYS A 89 -4.98 -5.14 2.23
CA LYS A 89 -6.33 -5.68 2.35
C LYS A 89 -6.38 -7.19 2.13
N GLU A 90 -5.57 -7.71 1.22
CA GLU A 90 -5.42 -9.14 0.99
C GLU A 90 -4.91 -9.85 2.26
N TYR A 91 -3.83 -9.36 2.86
CA TYR A 91 -3.30 -9.91 4.11
C TYR A 91 -4.35 -9.96 5.23
N CYS A 92 -5.12 -8.90 5.39
CA CYS A 92 -6.14 -8.85 6.43
C CYS A 92 -7.36 -9.78 6.16
N LYS A 93 -7.53 -10.29 4.94
CA LYS A 93 -8.57 -11.30 4.62
C LYS A 93 -8.15 -12.70 5.03
N HIS A 94 -6.86 -13.01 4.97
CA HIS A 94 -6.34 -14.28 5.44
C HIS A 94 -6.38 -14.30 6.97
N LYS A 95 -7.05 -15.23 7.58
CA LYS A 95 -7.30 -15.32 9.03
C LYS A 95 -6.01 -15.51 9.88
N ILE A 96 -4.98 -14.74 9.59
CA ILE A 96 -3.70 -14.76 10.30
C ILE A 96 -3.72 -13.75 11.45
N GLY A 97 -4.43 -12.64 11.28
CA GLY A 97 -4.44 -11.52 12.24
C GLY A 97 -3.20 -10.64 12.12
N PHE A 98 -3.42 -9.35 11.83
CA PHE A 98 -2.36 -8.36 11.75
C PHE A 98 -2.66 -7.17 12.67
N SER A 99 -1.67 -6.72 13.42
CA SER A 99 -1.66 -5.35 13.93
C SER A 99 -1.24 -4.39 12.80
N LYS A 100 -1.46 -3.08 13.00
CA LYS A 100 -0.98 -2.06 12.05
C LYS A 100 0.53 -2.13 11.86
N GLU A 101 1.24 -2.32 12.96
CA GLU A 101 2.70 -2.40 12.98
C GLU A 101 3.22 -3.61 12.18
N LYS A 102 2.67 -4.80 12.44
CA LYS A 102 3.05 -6.01 11.71
C LYS A 102 2.67 -5.95 10.23
N LEU A 103 1.50 -5.37 9.92
CA LEU A 103 1.09 -5.20 8.52
C LEU A 103 2.03 -4.26 7.78
N LYS A 104 2.45 -3.14 8.40
CA LYS A 104 3.45 -2.25 7.82
C LYS A 104 4.78 -3.00 7.60
N ALA A 105 5.24 -3.74 8.61
CA ALA A 105 6.47 -4.53 8.48
C ALA A 105 6.39 -5.56 7.35
N GLN A 106 5.23 -6.21 7.17
CA GLN A 106 5.02 -7.16 6.07
C GLN A 106 5.08 -6.48 4.70
N LEU A 107 4.46 -5.31 4.54
CA LEU A 107 4.53 -4.55 3.28
C LEU A 107 5.95 -4.10 2.95
N LEU A 108 6.72 -3.68 3.96
CA LEU A 108 8.15 -3.37 3.79
C LEU A 108 8.96 -4.60 3.39
N PHE A 109 8.64 -5.76 3.93
CA PHE A 109 9.26 -7.03 3.54
C PHE A 109 8.94 -7.40 2.07
N ASP A 110 7.74 -7.08 1.61
CA ASP A 110 7.32 -7.21 0.21
C ASP A 110 7.84 -6.06 -0.68
N HIS A 111 8.84 -5.33 -0.21
CA HIS A 111 9.53 -4.25 -0.94
C HIS A 111 8.66 -3.03 -1.31
N PHE A 112 7.51 -2.82 -0.68
CA PHE A 112 6.86 -1.52 -0.74
C PHE A 112 7.68 -0.49 0.03
N THR A 113 7.68 0.75 -0.43
CA THR A 113 8.34 1.85 0.28
C THR A 113 7.66 2.14 1.62
N GLU A 114 8.35 2.84 2.51
CA GLU A 114 7.78 3.25 3.80
C GLU A 114 6.54 4.12 3.62
N GLU A 115 6.56 5.03 2.64
CA GLU A 115 5.43 5.91 2.30
C GLU A 115 4.22 5.11 1.79
N GLU A 116 4.44 4.15 0.91
CA GLU A 116 3.39 3.26 0.39
C GLU A 116 2.80 2.36 1.48
N ALA A 117 3.63 1.80 2.35
CA ALA A 117 3.20 0.99 3.47
C ALA A 117 2.38 1.80 4.49
N ASP A 118 2.82 3.01 4.84
CA ASP A 118 2.08 3.93 5.72
C ASP A 118 0.74 4.35 5.10
N PHE A 119 0.75 4.66 3.80
CA PHE A 119 -0.49 4.95 3.07
C PHE A 119 -1.45 3.76 3.14
N ALA A 120 -0.97 2.57 2.82
CA ALA A 120 -1.77 1.37 2.81
C ALA A 120 -2.44 1.11 4.17
N VAL A 121 -1.64 1.07 5.25
CA VAL A 121 -2.14 0.78 6.61
C VAL A 121 -3.13 1.84 7.11
N SER A 122 -2.92 3.12 6.73
CA SER A 122 -3.81 4.21 7.15
C SER A 122 -5.11 4.29 6.34
N HIS A 123 -5.14 3.76 5.11
CA HIS A 123 -6.27 3.88 4.19
C HIS A 123 -7.05 2.58 3.94
N ILE A 124 -6.71 1.48 4.61
CA ILE A 124 -7.55 0.28 4.57
C ILE A 124 -8.69 0.37 5.58
N ASN A 125 -9.85 -0.13 5.19
CA ASN A 125 -11.00 -0.26 6.09
C ASN A 125 -11.01 -1.66 6.71
N VAL A 126 -10.32 -1.80 7.84
CA VAL A 126 -10.17 -3.06 8.59
C VAL A 126 -10.58 -2.85 10.05
N ASN A 127 -11.27 -3.82 10.60
CA ASN A 127 -11.58 -3.85 12.02
C ASN A 127 -10.39 -4.43 12.81
N TRP A 128 -9.54 -3.55 13.33
CA TRP A 128 -8.34 -3.95 14.07
C TRP A 128 -8.62 -4.77 15.32
N ILE A 129 -9.81 -4.62 15.93
CA ILE A 129 -10.21 -5.46 17.05
C ILE A 129 -10.48 -6.89 16.59
N GLU A 130 -11.08 -7.09 15.42
CA GLU A 130 -11.26 -8.43 14.84
C GLU A 130 -9.92 -9.07 14.47
N GLN A 131 -8.97 -8.29 13.96
CA GLN A 131 -7.61 -8.79 13.74
C GLN A 131 -6.96 -9.22 15.05
N ALA A 132 -7.10 -8.45 16.11
CA ALA A 132 -6.63 -8.82 17.45
C ALA A 132 -7.35 -10.05 18.02
N GLU A 133 -8.65 -10.23 17.75
CA GLU A 133 -9.40 -11.44 18.16
C GLU A 133 -8.89 -12.72 17.47
N ILE A 134 -8.42 -12.61 16.21
CA ILE A 134 -7.80 -13.74 15.49
C ILE A 134 -6.54 -14.18 16.24
N VAL A 135 -5.63 -13.23 16.52
CA VAL A 135 -4.39 -13.52 17.24
C VAL A 135 -4.68 -13.97 18.70
N ALA A 136 -5.65 -13.36 19.35
CA ALA A 136 -6.06 -13.76 20.70
C ALA A 136 -6.50 -15.24 20.77
N LYS A 137 -7.17 -15.71 19.73
CA LYS A 137 -7.60 -17.11 19.65
C LYS A 137 -6.40 -18.07 19.60
N GLU A 138 -5.38 -17.76 18.81
CA GLU A 138 -4.16 -18.54 18.73
C GLU A 138 -3.46 -18.63 20.09
N TYR A 139 -3.27 -17.50 20.77
CA TYR A 139 -2.67 -17.48 22.10
C TYR A 139 -3.48 -18.29 23.15
N MET A 140 -4.80 -18.27 23.07
CA MET A 140 -5.66 -19.04 23.97
C MET A 140 -5.58 -20.55 23.67
N GLU A 141 -5.43 -20.95 22.42
CA GLU A 141 -5.19 -22.33 22.01
C GLU A 141 -3.82 -22.81 22.47
N ASP A 142 -2.81 -21.92 22.51
CA ASP A 142 -1.46 -22.19 23.01
C ASP A 142 -1.35 -22.18 24.54
N GLY A 143 -2.44 -21.92 25.26
CA GLY A 143 -2.52 -22.06 26.71
C GLY A 143 -2.46 -20.78 27.52
N VAL A 144 -2.59 -19.59 26.90
CA VAL A 144 -2.75 -18.32 27.65
C VAL A 144 -4.10 -18.30 28.36
N ILE A 145 -4.06 -18.27 29.69
CA ILE A 145 -5.25 -18.49 30.55
C ILE A 145 -5.75 -17.24 31.25
N SER A 146 -4.98 -16.17 31.34
CA SER A 146 -5.43 -14.92 31.97
C SER A 146 -5.71 -13.83 30.94
N LYS A 147 -6.63 -12.91 31.27
CA LYS A 147 -6.94 -11.76 30.40
C LYS A 147 -5.77 -10.79 30.35
N GLU A 148 -5.08 -10.61 31.45
CA GLU A 148 -3.96 -9.71 31.61
C GLU A 148 -2.81 -10.17 30.72
N ASP A 149 -2.44 -11.46 30.79
CA ASP A 149 -1.38 -12.03 29.94
C ASP A 149 -1.74 -11.94 28.44
N LEU A 150 -3.02 -12.13 28.09
CA LEU A 150 -3.48 -11.99 26.72
C LEU A 150 -3.41 -10.55 26.22
N ILE A 151 -3.73 -9.57 27.06
CA ILE A 151 -3.58 -8.15 26.71
C ILE A 151 -2.11 -7.83 26.46
N ASP A 152 -1.22 -8.25 27.33
CA ASP A 152 0.21 -8.01 27.20
C ASP A 152 0.78 -8.71 25.93
N ALA A 153 0.36 -9.94 25.66
CA ALA A 153 0.75 -10.66 24.44
C ALA A 153 0.29 -9.90 23.18
N LEU A 154 -0.96 -9.45 23.12
CA LEU A 154 -1.49 -8.69 21.99
C LEU A 154 -0.79 -7.32 21.82
N MET A 155 -0.44 -6.66 22.92
CA MET A 155 0.35 -5.42 22.85
C MET A 155 1.76 -5.67 22.29
N ASN A 156 2.39 -6.79 22.65
CA ASN A 156 3.68 -7.20 22.08
C ASN A 156 3.58 -7.55 20.59
N GLU A 157 2.39 -7.96 20.13
CA GLU A 157 2.06 -8.14 18.70
C GLU A 157 1.85 -6.82 17.94
N GLY A 158 1.95 -5.65 18.63
CA GLY A 158 1.79 -4.33 18.04
C GLY A 158 0.34 -3.83 17.98
N PHE A 159 -0.60 -4.46 18.69
CA PHE A 159 -1.95 -3.91 18.87
C PHE A 159 -1.93 -2.81 19.92
N THR A 160 -2.77 -1.79 19.73
CA THR A 160 -2.96 -0.78 20.77
C THR A 160 -3.61 -1.38 22.00
N LYS A 161 -3.35 -0.82 23.18
CA LYS A 161 -3.97 -1.25 24.43
C LYS A 161 -5.50 -1.38 24.33
N LYS A 162 -6.14 -0.42 23.67
CA LYS A 162 -7.60 -0.43 23.46
C LYS A 162 -8.09 -1.60 22.58
N GLU A 163 -7.33 -1.95 21.56
CA GLU A 163 -7.62 -3.11 20.71
C GLU A 163 -7.42 -4.41 21.47
N ALA A 164 -6.29 -4.54 22.18
CA ALA A 164 -5.95 -5.69 23.02
C ALA A 164 -6.97 -5.95 24.12
N GLU A 165 -7.36 -4.94 24.89
CA GLU A 165 -8.37 -5.04 25.96
C GLU A 165 -9.73 -5.50 25.40
N LYS A 166 -10.16 -4.94 24.26
CA LYS A 166 -11.43 -5.33 23.64
C LYS A 166 -11.40 -6.74 23.07
N ALA A 167 -10.31 -7.11 22.40
CA ALA A 167 -10.15 -8.45 21.86
C ALA A 167 -10.10 -9.50 22.97
N SER A 168 -9.31 -9.29 24.01
CA SER A 168 -9.27 -10.16 25.20
C SER A 168 -10.66 -10.35 25.83
N LEU A 169 -11.37 -9.25 26.07
CA LEU A 169 -12.72 -9.32 26.65
C LEU A 169 -13.70 -10.14 25.81
N ARG A 170 -13.64 -10.01 24.48
CA ARG A 170 -14.53 -10.74 23.57
C ARG A 170 -14.16 -12.21 23.47
N SER A 171 -12.86 -12.53 23.44
CA SER A 171 -12.37 -13.91 23.34
C SER A 171 -12.73 -14.72 24.56
N PHE A 172 -12.55 -14.18 25.77
CA PHE A 172 -12.96 -14.86 27.01
C PHE A 172 -14.49 -14.98 27.21
N LYS A 173 -15.30 -14.14 26.57
CA LYS A 173 -16.76 -14.29 26.55
C LYS A 173 -17.24 -15.41 25.65
N LYS A 174 -16.55 -15.64 24.53
CA LYS A 174 -16.89 -16.70 23.55
C LYS A 174 -16.47 -18.09 24.02
N SER A 175 -15.54 -18.19 24.98
CA SER A 175 -15.03 -19.45 25.53
C SER A 175 -15.85 -20.00 26.71
N LYS A 176 -16.91 -19.31 27.10
CA LYS A 176 -17.89 -19.74 28.14
C LYS A 176 -19.15 -20.27 27.47
#